data_5bcdaf2e26768c3e183b44b244ec35a0
#
_entry.id   5bcdaf2e26768c3e183b44b244ec35a0
#
_cell.length_a   1.000
_cell.length_b   1.000
_cell.length_c   1.000
_cell.angle_alpha   90.00
_cell.angle_beta   90.00
_cell.angle_gamma   90.00
#
_symmetry.space_group_name_H-M   'P 1'
#
loop_
_entity.id
_entity.type
_entity.pdbx_description
1 polymer ?
#
loop_
_entity_poly.entity_id
_entity_poly.type
_entity_poly.pdbx_seq_one_letter_code
_entity_poly.pdbx_strand_id
1 'polypeptide(L)' 'APSTVTVSIASAGSAKVAVIKVVREITGLGLKESKDIVDNNGVVKENISVDEANEIKSKLEEAGAEVEVK' A
#
# COMPACT_ATOMS: atom_id res chain seq x y z
N ALA A 1 -25.13 -1.36 0.57
CA ALA A 1 -24.02 -0.89 1.39
C ALA A 1 -22.75 -0.81 0.56
N PRO A 2 -21.99 0.26 0.68
CA PRO A 2 -20.75 0.37 -0.06
C PRO A 2 -19.76 -0.70 0.41
N SER A 3 -19.18 -1.39 -0.53
CA SER A 3 -18.18 -2.42 -0.23
C SER A 3 -16.78 -1.97 -0.63
N THR A 4 -16.50 -0.72 -0.33
CA THR A 4 -15.17 -0.16 -0.57
C THR A 4 -14.35 -0.18 0.72
N VAL A 5 -13.04 -0.29 0.54
CA VAL A 5 -12.11 -0.33 1.66
C VAL A 5 -10.92 0.58 1.40
N THR A 6 -10.15 0.81 2.44
CA THR A 6 -8.92 1.61 2.39
C THR A 6 -7.74 0.71 2.69
N VAL A 7 -6.68 0.82 1.89
CA VAL A 7 -5.44 0.06 2.08
C VAL A 7 -4.37 1.02 2.57
N SER A 8 -3.78 0.70 3.70
CA SER A 8 -2.72 1.51 4.27
C SER A 8 -1.54 0.64 4.71
N ILE A 9 -0.37 1.26 4.80
CA ILE A 9 0.84 0.58 5.27
C ILE A 9 0.83 0.57 6.79
N ALA A 10 0.91 -0.61 7.38
CA ALA A 10 1.07 -0.74 8.83
C ALA A 10 2.54 -0.77 9.21
N SER A 11 3.37 -1.42 8.39
CA SER A 11 4.82 -1.46 8.59
C SER A 11 5.50 -1.79 7.27
N ALA A 12 6.57 -1.08 6.97
CA ALA A 12 7.37 -1.36 5.77
C ALA A 12 8.39 -2.50 5.98
N GLY A 13 8.60 -2.89 7.22
CA GLY A 13 9.60 -3.92 7.53
C GLY A 13 11.00 -3.48 7.16
N SER A 14 11.86 -4.45 6.86
CA SER A 14 13.24 -4.20 6.50
C SER A 14 13.46 -3.98 4.99
N ALA A 15 12.43 -4.24 4.18
CA ALA A 15 12.53 -4.13 2.72
C ALA A 15 11.85 -2.85 2.21
N LYS A 16 12.13 -1.74 2.84
CA LYS A 16 11.48 -0.46 2.57
C LYS A 16 11.56 -0.03 1.10
N VAL A 17 12.72 -0.22 0.47
CA VAL A 17 12.91 0.15 -0.93
C VAL A 17 11.97 -0.64 -1.85
N ALA A 18 11.84 -1.93 -1.60
CA ALA A 18 10.94 -2.78 -2.39
C ALA A 18 9.47 -2.35 -2.20
N VAL A 19 9.10 -2.01 -0.98
CA VAL A 19 7.76 -1.53 -0.66
C VAL A 19 7.46 -0.22 -1.38
N ILE A 20 8.42 0.70 -1.38
CA ILE A 20 8.28 1.98 -2.08
C ILE A 20 8.04 1.74 -3.58
N LYS A 21 8.78 0.84 -4.18
CA LYS A 21 8.60 0.51 -5.60
C LYS A 21 7.20 -0.01 -5.90
N VAL A 22 6.70 -0.90 -5.04
CA VAL A 22 5.35 -1.46 -5.20
C VAL A 22 4.29 -0.37 -5.04
N VAL A 23 4.45 0.51 -4.07
CA VAL A 23 3.53 1.63 -3.87
C VAL A 23 3.50 2.53 -5.12
N ARG A 24 4.66 2.81 -5.72
CA ARG A 24 4.73 3.58 -6.96
C ARG A 24 3.94 2.93 -8.08
N GLU A 25 4.09 1.63 -8.26
CA GLU A 25 3.37 0.89 -9.30
C GLU A 25 1.86 0.92 -9.08
N ILE A 26 1.44 0.80 -7.84
CA ILE A 26 0.02 0.77 -7.50
C ILE A 26 -0.62 2.14 -7.63
N THR A 27 0.04 3.17 -7.13
CA THR A 27 -0.54 4.52 -7.05
C THR A 27 -0.24 5.39 -8.25
N GLY A 28 0.84 5.10 -8.96
CA GLY A 28 1.30 5.96 -10.05
C GLY A 28 1.92 7.26 -9.57
N LEU A 29 2.17 7.39 -8.28
CA LEU A 29 2.80 8.57 -7.71
C LEU A 29 4.31 8.58 -7.97
N GLY A 30 4.93 9.72 -7.75
CA GLY A 30 6.37 9.84 -7.85
C GLY A 30 7.08 9.13 -6.70
N LEU A 31 8.41 9.01 -6.83
CA LEU A 31 9.21 8.35 -5.81
C LEU A 31 9.08 9.02 -4.45
N LYS A 32 9.09 10.34 -4.43
CA LYS A 32 9.01 11.12 -3.19
C LYS A 32 7.70 10.86 -2.45
N GLU A 33 6.58 10.93 -3.16
CA GLU A 33 5.26 10.70 -2.58
C GLU A 33 5.12 9.27 -2.08
N SER A 34 5.61 8.31 -2.86
CA SER A 34 5.55 6.91 -2.47
C SER A 34 6.40 6.65 -1.23
N LYS A 35 7.57 7.27 -1.16
CA LYS A 35 8.42 7.17 0.01
C LYS A 35 7.75 7.76 1.25
N ASP A 36 7.09 8.91 1.10
CA ASP A 36 6.37 9.55 2.20
C ASP A 36 5.25 8.65 2.73
N ILE A 37 4.51 7.99 1.85
CA ILE A 37 3.46 7.06 2.26
C ILE A 37 4.06 5.92 3.10
N VAL A 38 5.15 5.35 2.64
CA VAL A 38 5.80 4.24 3.33
C VAL A 38 6.40 4.69 4.66
N ASP A 39 7.06 5.84 4.68
CA ASP A 39 7.70 6.36 5.90
C ASP A 39 6.69 6.73 6.99
N ASN A 40 5.52 7.19 6.59
CA ASN A 40 4.49 7.66 7.52
C ASN A 40 3.37 6.65 7.74
N ASN A 41 3.53 5.43 7.26
CA ASN A 41 2.49 4.41 7.34
C ASN A 41 1.16 4.93 6.81
N GLY A 42 1.23 5.60 5.66
CA GLY A 42 0.09 6.29 5.09
C GLY A 42 -0.83 5.40 4.27
N VAL A 43 -1.89 5.99 3.77
CA VAL A 43 -2.87 5.31 2.93
C VAL A 43 -2.29 5.13 1.52
N VAL A 44 -2.31 3.90 1.03
CA VAL A 44 -1.87 3.58 -0.33
C VAL A 44 -2.98 3.86 -1.33
N LYS A 45 -4.17 3.34 -1.05
CA LYS A 45 -5.37 3.59 -1.85
C LYS A 45 -6.61 3.55 -0.98
N GLU A 46 -7.61 4.29 -1.39
CA GLU A 46 -8.89 4.31 -0.68
C GLU A 46 -10.05 4.23 -1.68
N ASN A 47 -11.22 3.90 -1.18
CA ASN A 47 -12.45 3.76 -1.98
C ASN A 47 -12.27 2.74 -3.12
N ILE A 48 -11.66 1.60 -2.80
CA ILE A 48 -11.48 0.51 -3.76
C ILE A 48 -12.24 -0.73 -3.31
N SER A 49 -12.49 -1.64 -4.24
CA SER A 49 -13.16 -2.89 -3.92
C SER A 49 -12.27 -3.77 -3.04
N VAL A 50 -12.92 -4.69 -2.32
CA VAL A 50 -12.20 -5.66 -1.49
C VAL A 50 -11.25 -6.51 -2.33
N ASP A 51 -11.68 -6.89 -3.54
CA ASP A 51 -10.83 -7.68 -4.45
C ASP A 51 -9.58 -6.93 -4.84
N GLU A 52 -9.70 -5.66 -5.19
CA GLU A 52 -8.55 -4.84 -5.54
C GLU A 52 -7.65 -4.64 -4.31
N ALA A 53 -8.24 -4.41 -3.16
CA ALA A 53 -7.49 -4.25 -1.91
C ALA A 53 -6.69 -5.49 -1.58
N ASN A 54 -7.26 -6.68 -1.78
CA ASN A 54 -6.56 -7.93 -1.54
C ASN A 54 -5.37 -8.12 -2.49
N GLU A 55 -5.49 -7.71 -3.74
CA GLU A 55 -4.38 -7.76 -4.69
C GLU A 55 -3.25 -6.83 -4.26
N ILE A 56 -3.60 -5.62 -3.86
CA ILE A 56 -2.61 -4.63 -3.39
C ILE A 56 -1.91 -5.15 -2.14
N LYS A 57 -2.68 -5.65 -1.19
CA LYS A 57 -2.15 -6.22 0.05
C LYS A 57 -1.16 -7.33 -0.25
N SER A 58 -1.52 -8.23 -1.15
CA SER A 58 -0.67 -9.35 -1.53
C SER A 58 0.66 -8.87 -2.11
N LYS A 59 0.62 -7.90 -3.00
CA LYS A 59 1.83 -7.34 -3.61
C LYS A 59 2.73 -6.68 -2.57
N LEU A 60 2.14 -5.93 -1.65
CA LEU A 60 2.91 -5.26 -0.61
C LEU A 60 3.51 -6.25 0.38
N GLU A 61 2.76 -7.29 0.73
CA GLU A 61 3.26 -8.35 1.61
C GLU A 61 4.41 -9.12 0.97
N GLU A 62 4.33 -9.36 -0.33
CA GLU A 62 5.43 -9.98 -1.07
C GLU A 62 6.70 -9.13 -1.01
N ALA A 63 6.56 -7.83 -0.92
CA ALA A 63 7.69 -6.91 -0.80
C ALA A 63 8.19 -6.80 0.66
N GLY A 64 7.49 -7.41 1.60
CA GLY A 64 7.89 -7.43 3.00
C GLY A 64 7.14 -6.46 3.89
N ALA A 65 6.10 -5.81 3.39
CA ALA A 65 5.32 -4.87 4.18
C ALA A 65 4.18 -5.55 4.93
N GLU A 66 3.80 -4.96 6.04
CA GLU A 66 2.53 -5.28 6.69
C GLU A 66 1.52 -4.25 6.25
N VAL A 67 0.33 -4.69 5.90
CA VAL A 67 -0.70 -3.85 5.29
C VAL A 67 -2.00 -3.99 6.05
N GLU A 68 -2.69 -2.88 6.21
CA GLU A 68 -3.99 -2.85 6.87
C GLU A 68 -5.07 -2.52 5.84
N VAL A 69 -6.14 -3.29 5.84
CA VAL A 69 -7.30 -3.07 4.97
C VAL A 69 -8.50 -2.76 5.86
N LYS A 70 -9.07 -1.62 5.68
CA LYS A 70 -10.27 -1.17 6.37
C LYS A 70 -11.27 -0.66 5.36
#